data_3d5e4bb1d8e2800321c6088ed3a3a888
#
_entry.id   3d5e4bb1d8e2800321c6088ed3a3a888
#
_cell.length_a   1.000
_cell.length_b   1.000
_cell.length_c   1.000
_cell.angle_alpha   90.00
_cell.angle_beta   90.00
_cell.angle_gamma   90.00
#
_symmetry.space_group_name_H-M   'P 1'
#
loop_
_entity.id
_entity.type
_entity.pdbx_description
1 polymer ?
#
loop_
_entity_poly.entity_id
_entity_poly.type
_entity_poly.pdbx_seq_one_letter_code
_entity_poly.pdbx_strand_id
1 'polypeptide(L)'
;MADPIETVAPDDSGSVTLRRYEYQVHVAAQAILEMLADEPVRHVTCEHIEDVIVARGSEEQTKGGLFWDFQQIKTRDTTTPWALTDVLAKGPLKSLWRTYRAVKDQTLSYGLTAGLEGYLDPADALVTALALGGGADNGRCLERVTAHLKADVKEVSAFLGLVRIRELPRREDIELRNTAFLYELGPSLTGAEITGLYTELVRRTREAMQGRLGPRWAEQLAVQDLPAKLLRKRIGPGTVADLRQRLMRPDHVLLTDVSQRLSGVETSLVRKLRRGAATDDVIQEAQMVRAHADIHRMKQQSLGTWPADPAIEADLDERLLLVARRTIRRHAADPRPANAIFDGLQTTLETSAATHDRWPLYVRDSVLLMGRACAISDECRFDWGTGHESPA
;
A
#
# COMPACT_ATOMS: atom_id res chain seq x y z
N MET A 1 38.08 21.76 22.45
CA MET A 1 37.47 20.44 22.57
C MET A 1 36.55 20.31 21.38
N ALA A 2 36.70 19.28 20.54
CA ALA A 2 35.77 19.04 19.45
C ALA A 2 34.41 18.64 20.07
N ASP A 3 33.34 19.18 19.54
CA ASP A 3 31.99 18.82 19.97
C ASP A 3 31.71 17.36 19.59
N PRO A 4 31.30 16.48 20.53
CA PRO A 4 30.97 15.09 20.23
C PRO A 4 29.88 14.94 19.14
N ILE A 5 29.06 15.97 18.93
CA ILE A 5 28.03 16.04 17.89
C ILE A 5 28.62 16.09 16.47
N GLU A 6 29.87 16.61 16.33
CA GLU A 6 30.59 16.64 15.06
C GLU A 6 31.16 15.27 14.66
N THR A 7 31.14 14.28 15.57
CA THR A 7 31.61 12.94 15.29
C THR A 7 30.49 12.16 14.58
N VAL A 8 30.78 11.69 13.36
CA VAL A 8 29.86 10.82 12.62
C VAL A 8 29.56 9.60 13.47
N ALA A 9 28.29 9.36 13.78
CA ALA A 9 27.87 8.18 14.55
C ALA A 9 28.33 6.91 13.81
N PRO A 10 29.02 5.98 14.48
CA PRO A 10 29.54 4.77 13.84
C PRO A 10 28.43 3.81 13.40
N ASP A 11 27.21 3.97 13.91
CA ASP A 11 26.07 3.13 13.61
C ASP A 11 24.76 3.92 13.75
N ASP A 12 23.96 3.97 12.69
CA ASP A 12 22.60 4.56 12.65
C ASP A 12 21.48 3.48 12.64
N SER A 13 21.83 2.26 12.99
CA SER A 13 20.90 1.10 12.96
C SER A 13 19.65 1.32 13.81
N GLY A 14 19.76 2.07 14.89
CA GLY A 14 18.64 2.40 15.78
C GLY A 14 17.57 3.23 15.08
N SER A 15 17.97 4.30 14.40
CA SER A 15 17.04 5.19 13.68
C SER A 15 16.41 4.49 12.47
N VAL A 16 17.16 3.65 11.78
CA VAL A 16 16.66 2.81 10.66
C VAL A 16 15.63 1.81 11.18
N THR A 17 15.91 1.14 12.28
CA THR A 17 14.98 0.18 12.90
C THR A 17 13.68 0.86 13.34
N LEU A 18 13.77 2.03 13.97
CA LEU A 18 12.61 2.80 14.39
C LEU A 18 11.74 3.20 13.17
N ARG A 19 12.36 3.69 12.11
CA ARG A 19 11.64 4.06 10.86
C ARG A 19 10.93 2.87 10.22
N ARG A 20 11.54 1.68 10.22
CA ARG A 20 10.92 0.44 9.73
C ARG A 20 9.72 0.05 10.56
N TYR A 21 9.86 0.13 11.87
CA TYR A 21 8.77 -0.16 12.81
C TYR A 21 7.59 0.82 12.61
N GLU A 22 7.84 2.11 12.49
CA GLU A 22 6.79 3.11 12.21
C GLU A 22 6.08 2.83 10.89
N TYR A 23 6.81 2.41 9.86
CA TYR A 23 6.19 2.01 8.60
C TYR A 23 5.23 0.81 8.77
N GLN A 24 5.62 -0.20 9.52
CA GLN A 24 4.77 -1.35 9.83
C GLN A 24 3.50 -0.95 10.60
N VAL A 25 3.59 0.05 11.47
CA VAL A 25 2.42 0.64 12.16
C VAL A 25 1.42 1.19 11.13
N HIS A 26 1.88 1.95 10.15
CA HIS A 26 1.01 2.51 9.12
C HIS A 26 0.41 1.45 8.18
N VAL A 27 1.16 0.39 7.89
CA VAL A 27 0.65 -0.77 7.12
C VAL A 27 -0.44 -1.51 7.91
N ALA A 28 -0.22 -1.75 9.20
CA ALA A 28 -1.24 -2.38 10.06
C ALA A 28 -2.47 -1.47 10.21
N ALA A 29 -2.28 -0.15 10.32
CA ALA A 29 -3.38 0.82 10.35
C ALA A 29 -4.25 0.75 9.07
N GLN A 30 -3.67 0.50 7.90
CA GLN A 30 -4.43 0.30 6.67
C GLN A 30 -5.43 -0.87 6.80
N ALA A 31 -5.02 -2.02 7.33
CA ALA A 31 -5.91 -3.15 7.54
C ALA A 31 -7.03 -2.85 8.56
N ILE A 32 -6.76 -1.95 9.51
CA ILE A 32 -7.78 -1.50 10.48
C ILE A 32 -8.75 -0.52 9.83
N LEU A 33 -8.30 0.30 8.88
CA LEU A 33 -9.17 1.16 8.08
C LEU A 33 -10.16 0.35 7.25
N GLU A 34 -9.74 -0.77 6.67
CA GLU A 34 -10.64 -1.73 6.01
C GLU A 34 -11.74 -2.21 6.97
N MET A 35 -11.41 -2.47 8.23
CA MET A 35 -12.39 -2.84 9.26
C MET A 35 -13.39 -1.69 9.55
N LEU A 36 -12.93 -0.44 9.54
CA LEU A 36 -13.79 0.73 9.70
C LEU A 36 -14.76 0.92 8.53
N ALA A 37 -14.37 0.48 7.33
CA ALA A 37 -15.17 0.51 6.10
C ALA A 37 -16.21 -0.61 5.98
N ASP A 38 -16.49 -1.34 7.04
CA ASP A 38 -17.38 -2.52 7.03
C ASP A 38 -16.92 -3.68 6.15
N GLU A 39 -15.64 -3.71 5.80
CA GLU A 39 -15.07 -4.83 5.11
C GLU A 39 -14.99 -6.09 5.99
N PRO A 40 -14.81 -7.28 5.42
CA PRO A 40 -14.87 -8.55 6.15
C PRO A 40 -13.73 -8.74 7.17
N VAL A 41 -12.94 -7.72 7.46
CA VAL A 41 -11.89 -7.76 8.48
C VAL A 41 -12.50 -7.89 9.88
N ARG A 42 -12.19 -8.98 10.56
CA ARG A 42 -12.69 -9.29 11.90
C ARG A 42 -11.74 -8.82 12.99
N HIS A 43 -10.45 -8.97 12.77
CA HIS A 43 -9.41 -8.41 13.65
C HIS A 43 -8.06 -8.37 12.96
N VAL A 44 -7.20 -7.51 13.50
CA VAL A 44 -5.79 -7.37 13.12
C VAL A 44 -4.94 -7.67 14.35
N THR A 45 -3.99 -8.59 14.24
CA THR A 45 -3.03 -8.93 15.31
C THR A 45 -1.64 -8.49 14.86
N CYS A 46 -0.95 -7.73 15.70
CA CYS A 46 0.35 -7.13 15.40
C CYS A 46 1.48 -7.88 16.11
N GLU A 47 2.65 -7.99 15.47
CA GLU A 47 3.89 -8.50 16.07
C GLU A 47 3.70 -9.80 16.87
N HIS A 48 3.11 -10.81 16.24
CA HIS A 48 2.93 -12.11 16.87
C HIS A 48 3.75 -13.21 16.17
N ILE A 49 3.22 -13.89 15.16
CA ILE A 49 3.95 -14.87 14.33
C ILE A 49 4.62 -14.14 13.16
N GLU A 50 3.90 -13.17 12.59
CA GLU A 50 4.38 -12.23 11.55
C GLU A 50 4.12 -10.79 11.98
N ASP A 51 4.60 -9.83 11.19
CA ASP A 51 4.49 -8.41 11.50
C ASP A 51 3.02 -7.99 11.65
N VAL A 52 2.15 -8.46 10.75
CA VAL A 52 0.71 -8.21 10.77
C VAL A 52 -0.04 -9.50 10.41
N ILE A 53 -1.10 -9.82 11.15
CA ILE A 53 -2.01 -10.93 10.85
C ILE A 53 -3.42 -10.36 10.74
N VAL A 54 -4.04 -10.49 9.57
CA VAL A 54 -5.40 -10.01 9.30
C VAL A 54 -6.34 -11.21 9.24
N ALA A 55 -7.34 -11.24 10.11
CA ALA A 55 -8.41 -12.24 10.05
C ALA A 55 -9.62 -11.65 9.34
N ARG A 56 -10.07 -12.32 8.27
CA ARG A 56 -11.21 -11.92 7.44
C ARG A 56 -12.33 -12.93 7.56
N GLY A 57 -13.59 -12.45 7.56
CA GLY A 57 -14.75 -13.32 7.39
C GLY A 57 -14.80 -13.82 5.93
N SER A 58 -15.09 -15.10 5.74
CA SER A 58 -15.29 -15.66 4.40
C SER A 58 -16.78 -15.74 4.08
N GLU A 59 -17.21 -15.10 2.99
CA GLU A 59 -18.60 -15.19 2.49
C GLU A 59 -18.93 -16.60 1.99
N GLU A 60 -17.94 -17.33 1.47
CA GLU A 60 -18.12 -18.69 0.96
C GLU A 60 -18.27 -19.76 2.05
N GLN A 61 -17.84 -19.45 3.27
CA GLN A 61 -17.96 -20.38 4.38
C GLN A 61 -19.22 -20.09 5.21
N THR A 62 -20.35 -20.67 4.78
CA THR A 62 -21.65 -20.66 5.48
C THR A 62 -21.61 -21.10 6.95
N LYS A 63 -20.43 -21.39 7.52
CA LYS A 63 -20.17 -21.82 8.90
C LYS A 63 -19.32 -20.85 9.72
N GLY A 64 -19.16 -19.60 9.30
CA GLY A 64 -18.43 -18.60 10.10
C GLY A 64 -16.92 -18.79 10.17
N GLY A 65 -16.31 -19.44 9.17
CA GLY A 65 -14.86 -19.62 9.10
C GLY A 65 -14.12 -18.32 8.86
N LEU A 66 -12.89 -18.22 9.40
CA LEU A 66 -12.00 -17.09 9.17
C LEU A 66 -10.92 -17.48 8.15
N PHE A 67 -10.61 -16.56 7.26
CA PHE A 67 -9.39 -16.57 6.46
C PHE A 67 -8.32 -15.74 7.18
N TRP A 68 -7.11 -16.31 7.32
CA TRP A 68 -5.98 -15.70 8.01
C TRP A 68 -4.91 -15.27 7.03
N ASP A 69 -4.65 -13.99 6.90
CA ASP A 69 -3.58 -13.45 6.08
C ASP A 69 -2.38 -13.08 6.97
N PHE A 70 -1.31 -13.87 6.87
CA PHE A 70 -0.06 -13.65 7.58
C PHE A 70 0.86 -12.78 6.72
N GLN A 71 1.14 -11.57 7.18
CA GLN A 71 1.86 -10.57 6.41
C GLN A 71 3.23 -10.27 7.01
N GLN A 72 4.28 -10.50 6.24
CA GLN A 72 5.64 -10.06 6.54
C GLN A 72 5.94 -8.79 5.75
N ILE A 73 6.23 -7.70 6.46
CA ILE A 73 6.45 -6.38 5.86
C ILE A 73 7.95 -6.12 5.72
N LYS A 74 8.39 -5.70 4.55
CA LYS A 74 9.77 -5.31 4.28
C LYS A 74 9.86 -3.92 3.70
N THR A 75 10.78 -3.15 4.25
CA THR A 75 11.09 -1.79 3.81
C THR A 75 12.46 -1.76 3.13
N ARG A 76 12.67 -0.73 2.31
CA ARG A 76 13.98 -0.43 1.74
C ARG A 76 14.22 1.07 1.67
N ASP A 77 15.48 1.47 1.82
CA ASP A 77 15.87 2.87 1.79
C ASP A 77 16.28 3.34 0.37
N THR A 78 16.13 2.48 -0.63
CA THR A 78 16.46 2.77 -2.03
C THR A 78 15.20 2.84 -2.89
N THR A 79 15.29 3.60 -3.99
CA THR A 79 14.21 3.71 -5.00
C THR A 79 14.25 2.59 -6.03
N THR A 80 15.21 1.66 -5.94
CA THR A 80 15.33 0.52 -6.87
C THR A 80 14.17 -0.45 -6.69
N PRO A 81 13.67 -1.05 -7.78
CA PRO A 81 12.62 -2.06 -7.71
C PRO A 81 13.08 -3.34 -6.99
N TRP A 82 12.11 -4.12 -6.48
CA TRP A 82 12.38 -5.39 -5.84
C TRP A 82 12.52 -6.50 -6.88
N ALA A 83 13.72 -7.07 -7.00
CA ALA A 83 13.95 -8.30 -7.75
C ALA A 83 13.81 -9.54 -6.84
N LEU A 84 13.67 -10.73 -7.43
CA LEU A 84 13.61 -11.98 -6.66
C LEU A 84 14.82 -12.16 -5.74
N THR A 85 16.00 -11.75 -6.20
CA THR A 85 17.23 -11.79 -5.39
C THR A 85 17.13 -10.98 -4.10
N ASP A 86 16.49 -9.80 -4.16
CA ASP A 86 16.26 -8.95 -2.99
C ASP A 86 15.25 -9.59 -2.04
N VAL A 87 14.15 -10.13 -2.59
CA VAL A 87 13.10 -10.80 -1.81
C VAL A 87 13.71 -12.01 -1.06
N LEU A 88 14.59 -12.77 -1.68
CA LEU A 88 15.31 -13.86 -1.05
C LEU A 88 16.30 -13.33 0.02
N ALA A 89 17.14 -12.37 -0.33
CA ALA A 89 18.20 -11.84 0.55
C ALA A 89 17.64 -11.11 1.78
N LYS A 90 16.58 -10.33 1.62
CA LYS A 90 15.92 -9.59 2.73
C LYS A 90 15.04 -10.47 3.62
N GLY A 91 14.82 -11.72 3.23
CA GLY A 91 14.26 -12.78 4.05
C GLY A 91 12.75 -12.81 4.29
N PRO A 92 11.85 -12.09 3.54
CA PRO A 92 10.42 -12.23 3.77
C PRO A 92 9.93 -13.67 3.52
N LEU A 93 10.40 -14.32 2.45
CA LEU A 93 10.03 -15.72 2.16
C LEU A 93 10.52 -16.68 3.25
N LYS A 94 11.69 -16.43 3.85
CA LYS A 94 12.19 -17.28 4.95
C LYS A 94 11.35 -17.13 6.23
N SER A 95 10.83 -15.94 6.51
CA SER A 95 9.89 -15.74 7.62
C SER A 95 8.58 -16.46 7.34
N LEU A 96 7.94 -16.19 6.20
CA LEU A 96 6.69 -16.83 5.79
C LEU A 96 6.82 -18.35 5.69
N TRP A 97 7.99 -18.87 5.29
CA TRP A 97 8.26 -20.31 5.31
C TRP A 97 8.19 -20.90 6.73
N ARG A 98 8.75 -20.21 7.72
CA ARG A 98 8.64 -20.64 9.12
C ARG A 98 7.19 -20.62 9.60
N THR A 99 6.43 -19.60 9.24
CA THR A 99 5.00 -19.50 9.55
C THR A 99 4.22 -20.62 8.86
N TYR A 100 4.46 -20.87 7.57
CA TYR A 100 3.86 -22.00 6.83
C TYR A 100 4.07 -23.32 7.58
N ARG A 101 5.31 -23.62 7.96
CA ARG A 101 5.65 -24.85 8.68
C ARG A 101 4.99 -24.95 10.07
N ALA A 102 4.71 -23.82 10.70
CA ALA A 102 4.04 -23.79 12.00
C ALA A 102 2.52 -24.02 11.91
N VAL A 103 1.91 -23.64 10.75
CA VAL A 103 0.44 -23.66 10.63
C VAL A 103 -0.09 -24.65 9.59
N LYS A 104 0.74 -25.24 8.74
CA LYS A 104 0.32 -26.12 7.61
C LYS A 104 -0.54 -27.33 8.02
N ASP A 105 -0.33 -27.84 9.22
CA ASP A 105 -1.05 -29.01 9.73
C ASP A 105 -2.29 -28.61 10.55
N GLN A 106 -2.59 -27.31 10.65
CA GLN A 106 -3.76 -26.79 11.35
C GLN A 106 -4.95 -26.69 10.37
N THR A 107 -6.15 -26.87 10.88
CA THR A 107 -7.39 -26.76 10.09
C THR A 107 -7.75 -25.25 9.91
N LEU A 108 -6.90 -24.51 9.21
CA LEU A 108 -7.06 -23.08 8.95
C LEU A 108 -7.14 -22.83 7.44
N SER A 109 -7.98 -21.86 7.05
CA SER A 109 -7.89 -21.24 5.73
C SER A 109 -6.96 -20.03 5.85
N TYR A 110 -5.86 -20.00 5.10
CA TYR A 110 -4.87 -18.93 5.25
C TYR A 110 -4.12 -18.62 3.95
N GLY A 111 -3.54 -17.42 3.91
CA GLY A 111 -2.59 -16.95 2.90
C GLY A 111 -1.34 -16.38 3.57
N LEU A 112 -0.30 -16.23 2.78
CA LEU A 112 1.01 -15.73 3.21
C LEU A 112 1.39 -14.56 2.31
N THR A 113 1.49 -13.37 2.88
CA THR A 113 1.73 -12.14 2.12
C THR A 113 3.10 -11.54 2.45
N ALA A 114 3.96 -11.36 1.45
CA ALA A 114 5.13 -10.52 1.55
C ALA A 114 4.77 -9.10 1.10
N GLY A 115 4.58 -8.19 2.04
CA GLY A 115 4.35 -6.77 1.78
C GLY A 115 5.69 -6.04 1.60
N LEU A 116 5.90 -5.46 0.42
CA LEU A 116 7.16 -4.81 0.04
C LEU A 116 6.95 -3.32 -0.22
N GLU A 117 7.67 -2.47 0.51
CA GLU A 117 7.64 -1.01 0.30
C GLU A 117 8.16 -0.66 -1.11
N GLY A 118 7.35 0.06 -1.90
CA GLY A 118 7.67 0.44 -3.27
C GLY A 118 7.14 -0.57 -4.29
N TYR A 119 7.88 -0.80 -5.36
CA TYR A 119 7.43 -1.57 -6.51
C TYR A 119 8.38 -2.72 -6.87
N LEU A 120 7.84 -3.71 -7.57
CA LEU A 120 8.58 -4.86 -8.06
C LEU A 120 9.32 -4.50 -9.35
N ASP A 121 10.41 -5.21 -9.62
CA ASP A 121 11.13 -5.08 -10.88
C ASP A 121 10.31 -5.69 -12.02
N PRO A 122 9.79 -4.87 -12.94
CA PRO A 122 8.98 -5.38 -14.05
C PRO A 122 9.80 -6.22 -15.04
N ALA A 123 11.13 -6.09 -15.01
CA ALA A 123 12.02 -6.91 -15.83
C ALA A 123 12.32 -8.29 -15.22
N ASP A 124 12.07 -8.49 -13.92
CA ASP A 124 12.25 -9.79 -13.25
C ASP A 124 10.96 -10.62 -13.30
N ALA A 125 10.84 -11.44 -14.33
CA ALA A 125 9.69 -12.32 -14.51
C ALA A 125 9.46 -13.29 -13.33
N LEU A 126 10.48 -13.57 -12.51
CA LEU A 126 10.37 -14.48 -11.37
C LEU A 126 9.69 -13.82 -10.17
N VAL A 127 10.01 -12.56 -9.88
CA VAL A 127 9.32 -11.82 -8.81
C VAL A 127 7.88 -11.52 -9.22
N THR A 128 7.65 -11.23 -10.52
CA THR A 128 6.32 -11.07 -11.08
C THR A 128 5.49 -12.36 -10.93
N ALA A 129 6.05 -13.53 -11.26
CA ALA A 129 5.38 -14.81 -11.07
C ALA A 129 4.94 -15.04 -9.62
N LEU A 130 5.78 -14.67 -8.64
CA LEU A 130 5.41 -14.73 -7.22
C LEU A 130 4.30 -13.76 -6.86
N ALA A 131 4.33 -12.55 -7.39
CA ALA A 131 3.29 -11.55 -7.13
C ALA A 131 1.92 -12.01 -7.62
N LEU A 132 1.89 -12.72 -8.77
CA LEU A 132 0.70 -13.30 -9.37
C LEU A 132 0.20 -14.59 -8.70
N GLY A 133 0.95 -15.11 -7.73
CA GLY A 133 0.67 -16.40 -7.12
C GLY A 133 1.03 -17.59 -8.01
N GLY A 134 1.71 -17.36 -9.13
CA GLY A 134 2.22 -18.40 -10.05
C GLY A 134 3.62 -18.91 -9.71
N GLY A 135 4.14 -18.60 -8.54
CA GLY A 135 5.48 -19.02 -8.13
C GLY A 135 5.68 -20.53 -8.10
N ALA A 136 4.63 -21.28 -7.77
CA ALA A 136 4.65 -22.75 -7.78
C ALA A 136 4.73 -23.33 -9.20
N ASP A 137 4.08 -22.68 -10.16
CA ASP A 137 4.00 -23.14 -11.55
C ASP A 137 5.21 -22.70 -12.39
N ASN A 138 5.97 -21.71 -11.90
CA ASN A 138 7.18 -21.24 -12.54
C ASN A 138 8.40 -22.08 -12.08
N GLY A 139 8.84 -23.05 -12.91
CA GLY A 139 9.91 -23.99 -12.56
C GLY A 139 11.21 -23.29 -12.08
N ARG A 140 11.63 -22.19 -12.72
CA ARG A 140 12.83 -21.44 -12.29
C ARG A 140 12.62 -20.73 -10.94
N CYS A 141 11.45 -20.20 -10.70
CA CYS A 141 11.12 -19.59 -9.41
C CYS A 141 11.14 -20.65 -8.31
N LEU A 142 10.47 -21.77 -8.53
CA LEU A 142 10.42 -22.89 -7.61
C LEU A 142 11.83 -23.43 -7.29
N GLU A 143 12.67 -23.63 -8.30
CA GLU A 143 14.06 -24.07 -8.13
C GLU A 143 14.88 -23.10 -7.26
N ARG A 144 14.82 -21.80 -7.54
CA ARG A 144 15.58 -20.78 -6.79
C ARG A 144 15.12 -20.68 -5.34
N VAL A 145 13.81 -20.71 -5.10
CA VAL A 145 13.26 -20.66 -3.75
C VAL A 145 13.58 -21.93 -2.97
N THR A 146 13.48 -23.10 -3.61
CA THR A 146 13.85 -24.40 -3.03
C THR A 146 15.31 -24.42 -2.59
N ALA A 147 16.22 -23.98 -3.46
CA ALA A 147 17.63 -23.87 -3.14
C ALA A 147 17.90 -22.91 -1.98
N HIS A 148 17.20 -21.77 -1.95
CA HIS A 148 17.34 -20.78 -0.88
C HIS A 148 16.83 -21.28 0.47
N LEU A 149 15.67 -21.94 0.49
CA LEU A 149 15.05 -22.49 1.71
C LEU A 149 15.70 -23.81 2.17
N LYS A 150 16.44 -24.46 1.30
CA LYS A 150 17.06 -25.78 1.53
C LYS A 150 16.03 -26.83 1.99
N ALA A 151 14.90 -26.89 1.29
CA ALA A 151 13.74 -27.68 1.66
C ALA A 151 13.33 -28.62 0.51
N ASP A 152 12.37 -29.51 0.77
CA ASP A 152 11.81 -30.40 -0.25
C ASP A 152 11.00 -29.61 -1.30
N VAL A 153 11.16 -29.96 -2.58
CA VAL A 153 10.55 -29.24 -3.70
C VAL A 153 9.01 -29.27 -3.66
N LYS A 154 8.40 -30.39 -3.20
CA LYS A 154 6.96 -30.52 -3.12
C LYS A 154 6.41 -29.63 -1.99
N GLU A 155 7.12 -29.59 -0.86
CA GLU A 155 6.74 -28.74 0.26
C GLU A 155 6.88 -27.25 -0.10
N VAL A 156 7.94 -26.87 -0.83
CA VAL A 156 8.12 -25.50 -1.33
C VAL A 156 7.08 -25.15 -2.38
N SER A 157 6.70 -26.06 -3.26
CA SER A 157 5.62 -25.83 -4.23
C SER A 157 4.28 -25.56 -3.53
N ALA A 158 3.92 -26.36 -2.52
CA ALA A 158 2.71 -26.13 -1.72
C ALA A 158 2.75 -24.78 -0.99
N PHE A 159 3.90 -24.43 -0.42
CA PHE A 159 4.12 -23.11 0.20
C PHE A 159 3.93 -21.96 -0.79
N LEU A 160 4.56 -22.02 -1.97
CA LEU A 160 4.48 -20.99 -2.99
C LEU A 160 3.06 -20.82 -3.55
N GLY A 161 2.25 -21.85 -3.55
CA GLY A 161 0.83 -21.76 -3.89
C GLY A 161 0.00 -20.87 -2.95
N LEU A 162 0.49 -20.64 -1.72
CA LEU A 162 -0.13 -19.79 -0.70
C LEU A 162 0.50 -18.40 -0.63
N VAL A 163 1.69 -18.21 -1.21
CA VAL A 163 2.43 -16.95 -1.13
C VAL A 163 1.91 -15.95 -2.15
N ARG A 164 1.78 -14.70 -1.70
CA ARG A 164 1.54 -13.52 -2.54
C ARG A 164 2.57 -12.46 -2.21
N ILE A 165 3.03 -11.74 -3.21
CA ILE A 165 3.81 -10.52 -3.01
C ILE A 165 2.90 -9.34 -3.28
N ARG A 166 2.86 -8.39 -2.34
CA ARG A 166 2.08 -7.16 -2.45
C ARG A 166 3.02 -5.96 -2.43
N GLU A 167 2.91 -5.11 -3.42
CA GLU A 167 3.50 -3.78 -3.40
C GLU A 167 2.76 -2.91 -2.40
N LEU A 168 3.51 -2.26 -1.55
CA LEU A 168 2.99 -1.34 -0.55
C LEU A 168 3.40 0.09 -0.89
N PRO A 169 2.60 1.09 -0.51
CA PRO A 169 2.97 2.49 -0.66
C PRO A 169 4.35 2.76 -0.11
N ARG A 170 5.06 3.74 -0.66
CA ARG A 170 6.29 4.21 -0.06
C ARG A 170 6.01 4.84 1.30
N ARG A 171 7.04 4.89 2.13
CA ARG A 171 6.96 5.41 3.50
C ARG A 171 6.41 6.82 3.56
N GLU A 172 6.82 7.66 2.62
CA GLU A 172 6.35 9.05 2.49
C GLU A 172 4.88 9.17 2.05
N ASP A 173 4.32 8.13 1.45
CA ASP A 173 2.98 8.13 0.85
C ASP A 173 1.93 7.40 1.70
N ILE A 174 2.33 6.47 2.56
CA ILE A 174 1.39 5.58 3.26
C ILE A 174 0.45 6.35 4.20
N GLU A 175 0.96 7.34 4.91
CA GLU A 175 0.15 8.19 5.79
C GLU A 175 -0.90 8.96 4.99
N LEU A 176 -0.47 9.54 3.86
CA LEU A 176 -1.34 10.26 2.96
C LEU A 176 -2.47 9.37 2.43
N ARG A 177 -2.12 8.16 1.97
CA ARG A 177 -3.10 7.19 1.46
C ARG A 177 -4.10 6.77 2.53
N ASN A 178 -3.62 6.48 3.72
CA ASN A 178 -4.48 6.09 4.84
C ASN A 178 -5.40 7.25 5.27
N THR A 179 -4.88 8.48 5.29
CA THR A 179 -5.67 9.68 5.61
C THR A 179 -6.72 9.95 4.53
N ALA A 180 -6.35 9.81 3.26
CA ALA A 180 -7.29 9.95 2.14
C ALA A 180 -8.43 8.92 2.23
N PHE A 181 -8.14 7.68 2.60
CA PHE A 181 -9.16 6.66 2.83
C PHE A 181 -10.13 7.04 3.97
N LEU A 182 -9.63 7.64 5.05
CA LEU A 182 -10.50 8.17 6.12
C LEU A 182 -11.42 9.28 5.64
N TYR A 183 -11.00 10.12 4.71
CA TYR A 183 -11.85 11.14 4.11
C TYR A 183 -13.01 10.53 3.33
N GLU A 184 -12.79 9.42 2.64
CA GLU A 184 -13.88 8.72 1.96
C GLU A 184 -14.89 8.11 2.92
N LEU A 185 -14.41 7.56 4.03
CA LEU A 185 -15.25 6.97 5.06
C LEU A 185 -16.06 8.03 5.83
N GLY A 186 -15.47 9.20 6.01
CA GLY A 186 -16.09 10.29 6.77
C GLY A 186 -16.08 11.61 5.99
N PRO A 187 -16.81 11.73 4.86
CA PRO A 187 -16.78 12.91 4.00
C PRO A 187 -17.34 14.18 4.68
N SER A 188 -18.03 14.02 5.78
CA SER A 188 -18.55 15.14 6.60
C SER A 188 -17.56 15.67 7.63
N LEU A 189 -16.41 15.01 7.81
CA LEU A 189 -15.44 15.41 8.82
C LEU A 189 -14.49 16.47 8.30
N THR A 190 -14.18 17.42 9.16
CA THR A 190 -13.11 18.40 8.89
C THR A 190 -11.77 17.71 8.84
N GLY A 191 -10.85 18.32 8.13
CA GLY A 191 -9.50 17.78 8.08
C GLY A 191 -8.83 17.67 9.47
N ALA A 192 -9.16 18.53 10.48
CA ALA A 192 -8.66 18.41 11.85
C ALA A 192 -9.20 17.14 12.53
N GLU A 193 -10.47 16.81 12.31
CA GLU A 193 -11.07 15.59 12.81
C GLU A 193 -10.47 14.34 12.18
N ILE A 194 -10.27 14.33 10.86
CA ILE A 194 -9.62 13.23 10.13
C ILE A 194 -8.19 13.00 10.64
N THR A 195 -7.39 14.08 10.78
CA THR A 195 -6.05 13.96 11.35
C THR A 195 -6.07 13.43 12.78
N GLY A 196 -7.01 13.92 13.59
CA GLY A 196 -7.19 13.43 14.96
C GLY A 196 -7.58 11.94 15.00
N LEU A 197 -8.46 11.51 14.09
CA LEU A 197 -8.85 10.10 13.96
C LEU A 197 -7.66 9.23 13.53
N TYR A 198 -6.91 9.66 12.50
CA TYR A 198 -5.75 8.93 12.03
C TYR A 198 -4.65 8.84 13.08
N THR A 199 -4.35 9.94 13.76
CA THR A 199 -3.38 9.97 14.87
C THR A 199 -3.76 8.98 15.97
N GLU A 200 -5.04 8.96 16.35
CA GLU A 200 -5.53 8.03 17.37
C GLU A 200 -5.48 6.57 16.89
N LEU A 201 -5.81 6.30 15.62
CA LEU A 201 -5.69 4.98 15.02
C LEU A 201 -4.24 4.49 15.04
N VAL A 202 -3.30 5.31 14.58
CA VAL A 202 -1.85 5.01 14.59
C VAL A 202 -1.35 4.78 16.02
N ARG A 203 -1.80 5.58 16.99
CA ARG A 203 -1.46 5.40 18.41
C ARG A 203 -1.90 4.02 18.92
N ARG A 204 -3.16 3.61 18.67
CA ARG A 204 -3.68 2.29 19.07
C ARG A 204 -2.94 1.16 18.38
N THR A 205 -2.65 1.32 17.09
CA THR A 205 -1.87 0.34 16.33
C THR A 205 -0.47 0.17 16.92
N ARG A 206 0.21 1.26 17.24
CA ARG A 206 1.53 1.25 17.90
C ARG A 206 1.49 0.58 19.27
N GLU A 207 0.47 0.85 20.07
CA GLU A 207 0.27 0.19 21.37
C GLU A 207 0.03 -1.32 21.20
N ALA A 208 -0.76 -1.74 20.20
CA ALA A 208 -0.97 -3.14 19.88
C ALA A 208 0.34 -3.83 19.45
N MET A 209 1.13 -3.19 18.58
CA MET A 209 2.45 -3.71 18.19
C MET A 209 3.40 -3.89 19.38
N GLN A 210 3.34 -2.98 20.34
CA GLN A 210 4.13 -3.06 21.57
C GLN A 210 3.54 -4.03 22.61
N GLY A 211 2.36 -4.62 22.35
CA GLY A 211 1.65 -5.46 23.33
C GLY A 211 1.18 -4.67 24.56
N ARG A 212 0.89 -3.38 24.37
CA ARG A 212 0.51 -2.43 25.42
C ARG A 212 -0.93 -1.94 25.34
N LEU A 213 -1.72 -2.50 24.40
CA LEU A 213 -3.13 -2.13 24.28
C LEU A 213 -3.81 -2.29 25.66
N GLY A 214 -4.45 -1.23 26.12
CA GLY A 214 -4.98 -1.17 27.49
C GLY A 214 -6.03 -2.24 27.78
N PRO A 215 -6.22 -2.65 29.05
CA PRO A 215 -7.17 -3.70 29.44
C PRO A 215 -8.60 -3.39 28.99
N ARG A 216 -9.02 -2.11 28.99
CA ARG A 216 -10.35 -1.69 28.54
C ARG A 216 -10.68 -2.13 27.09
N TRP A 217 -9.68 -2.20 26.24
CA TRP A 217 -9.83 -2.66 24.87
C TRP A 217 -9.73 -4.17 24.74
N ALA A 218 -8.93 -4.81 25.60
CA ALA A 218 -8.77 -6.27 25.66
C ALA A 218 -10.03 -6.97 26.18
N GLU A 219 -10.74 -6.37 27.14
CA GLU A 219 -11.97 -6.91 27.73
C GLU A 219 -13.13 -6.97 26.72
N GLN A 220 -13.16 -6.04 25.73
CA GLN A 220 -14.18 -6.03 24.67
C GLN A 220 -13.96 -7.12 23.61
N LEU A 221 -12.79 -7.73 23.58
CA LEU A 221 -12.42 -8.79 22.63
C LEU A 221 -12.74 -10.19 23.15
N ALA A 222 -13.61 -10.36 24.14
CA ALA A 222 -13.94 -11.60 24.85
C ALA A 222 -14.00 -12.87 23.95
N VAL A 223 -12.83 -13.30 23.49
CA VAL A 223 -12.59 -14.67 23.04
C VAL A 223 -12.03 -15.39 24.26
N GLN A 224 -12.84 -16.23 24.87
CA GLN A 224 -12.64 -16.81 26.20
C GLN A 224 -11.32 -17.58 26.40
N ASP A 225 -10.54 -17.85 25.36
CA ASP A 225 -9.38 -18.74 25.41
C ASP A 225 -8.04 -18.12 24.93
N LEU A 226 -7.99 -16.80 24.63
CA LEU A 226 -6.74 -16.21 24.17
C LEU A 226 -5.86 -15.73 25.34
N PRO A 227 -4.55 -16.03 25.32
CA PRO A 227 -3.63 -15.51 26.32
C PRO A 227 -3.71 -13.97 26.41
N ALA A 228 -3.76 -13.41 27.62
CA ALA A 228 -3.86 -11.96 27.84
C ALA A 228 -2.79 -11.15 27.09
N LYS A 229 -1.60 -11.73 26.87
CA LYS A 229 -0.52 -11.14 26.08
C LYS A 229 -0.90 -10.98 24.61
N LEU A 230 -1.67 -11.92 24.05
CA LEU A 230 -2.10 -11.86 22.64
C LEU A 230 -3.26 -10.88 22.47
N LEU A 231 -4.16 -10.80 23.46
CA LEU A 231 -5.25 -9.81 23.44
C LEU A 231 -4.73 -8.38 23.37
N ARG A 232 -3.61 -8.08 24.03
CA ARG A 232 -2.96 -6.75 23.98
C ARG A 232 -2.30 -6.41 22.65
N LYS A 233 -2.20 -7.36 21.74
CA LYS A 233 -1.67 -7.22 20.38
C LYS A 233 -2.75 -7.22 19.30
N ARG A 234 -4.02 -7.42 19.69
CA ARG A 234 -5.14 -7.58 18.75
C ARG A 234 -6.07 -6.39 18.78
N ILE A 235 -6.37 -5.87 17.59
CA ILE A 235 -7.37 -4.84 17.36
C ILE A 235 -8.55 -5.48 16.65
N GLY A 236 -9.74 -5.32 17.22
CA GLY A 236 -11.01 -5.78 16.66
C GLY A 236 -12.03 -4.65 16.59
N PRO A 237 -13.25 -4.89 16.06
CA PRO A 237 -14.28 -3.87 15.92
C PRO A 237 -14.59 -3.10 17.21
N GLY A 238 -14.60 -3.77 18.36
CA GLY A 238 -14.80 -3.12 19.66
C GLY A 238 -13.69 -2.14 20.02
N THR A 239 -12.44 -2.40 19.59
CA THR A 239 -11.30 -1.52 19.84
C THR A 239 -11.38 -0.20 19.08
N VAL A 240 -12.12 -0.17 17.98
CA VAL A 240 -12.25 1.00 17.08
C VAL A 240 -13.69 1.51 16.95
N ALA A 241 -14.61 1.00 17.77
CA ALA A 241 -16.04 1.35 17.72
C ALA A 241 -16.31 2.86 17.87
N ASP A 242 -15.57 3.52 18.76
CA ASP A 242 -15.66 4.97 18.96
C ASP A 242 -15.13 5.76 17.75
N LEU A 243 -14.08 5.27 17.08
CA LEU A 243 -13.57 5.88 15.84
C LEU A 243 -14.62 5.73 14.73
N ARG A 244 -15.21 4.54 14.59
CA ARG A 244 -16.29 4.29 13.64
C ARG A 244 -17.51 5.19 13.91
N GLN A 245 -17.92 5.32 15.17
CA GLN A 245 -19.02 6.20 15.53
C GLN A 245 -18.76 7.66 15.14
N ARG A 246 -17.52 8.13 15.25
CA ARG A 246 -17.12 9.48 14.82
C ARG A 246 -17.14 9.63 13.30
N LEU A 247 -16.74 8.60 12.55
CA LEU A 247 -16.80 8.60 11.08
C LEU A 247 -18.23 8.65 10.52
N MET A 248 -19.17 8.04 11.23
CA MET A 248 -20.57 7.90 10.79
C MET A 248 -21.47 9.10 11.15
N ARG A 249 -20.94 10.21 11.68
CA ARG A 249 -21.77 11.38 11.99
C ARG A 249 -22.35 12.00 10.73
N PRO A 250 -23.68 12.25 10.69
CA PRO A 250 -24.34 12.76 9.49
C PRO A 250 -24.32 14.29 9.46
N ASP A 251 -23.18 14.91 9.18
CA ASP A 251 -23.11 16.34 8.97
C ASP A 251 -22.25 16.71 7.75
N HIS A 252 -22.79 17.57 6.91
CA HIS A 252 -22.28 17.97 5.61
C HIS A 252 -20.95 18.74 5.69
N VAL A 253 -19.90 18.27 4.98
CA VAL A 253 -18.71 19.10 4.66
C VAL A 253 -18.13 18.79 3.28
N LEU A 254 -17.68 19.82 2.61
CA LEU A 254 -17.24 19.90 1.23
C LEU A 254 -15.79 19.40 0.98
N LEU A 255 -15.56 18.86 -0.20
CA LEU A 255 -14.28 18.35 -0.76
C LEU A 255 -13.09 19.34 -0.78
N THR A 256 -13.30 20.60 -0.41
CA THR A 256 -12.28 21.67 -0.46
C THR A 256 -11.14 21.54 0.56
N ASP A 257 -11.31 20.74 1.61
CA ASP A 257 -10.34 20.68 2.72
C ASP A 257 -9.19 19.65 2.51
N VAL A 258 -9.41 18.69 1.59
CA VAL A 258 -8.38 17.69 1.23
C VAL A 258 -7.18 18.36 0.56
N SER A 259 -7.43 19.38 -0.25
CA SER A 259 -6.42 20.10 -1.00
C SER A 259 -5.42 20.87 -0.13
N GLN A 260 -5.86 21.42 0.99
CA GLN A 260 -4.99 22.25 1.85
C GLN A 260 -3.92 21.45 2.61
N ARG A 261 -4.10 20.15 2.79
CA ARG A 261 -3.20 19.30 3.60
C ARG A 261 -2.21 18.49 2.80
N LEU A 262 -2.51 18.24 1.52
CA LEU A 262 -1.57 17.62 0.60
C LEU A 262 -0.44 18.57 0.22
N SER A 263 -0.62 19.87 0.45
CA SER A 263 0.32 20.92 0.06
C SER A 263 1.69 20.91 0.78
N GLY A 264 1.88 20.06 1.79
CA GLY A 264 3.13 19.98 2.55
C GLY A 264 3.98 18.73 2.28
N VAL A 265 3.48 17.73 1.56
CA VAL A 265 4.19 16.46 1.37
C VAL A 265 5.00 16.48 0.08
N GLU A 266 6.33 16.45 0.20
CA GLU A 266 7.25 16.44 -0.94
C GLU A 266 7.42 15.01 -1.53
N THR A 267 6.38 14.52 -2.24
CA THR A 267 6.42 13.23 -2.94
C THR A 267 7.30 13.31 -4.19
N SER A 268 7.64 12.16 -4.79
CA SER A 268 8.34 12.10 -6.08
C SER A 268 7.57 12.84 -7.18
N LEU A 269 6.24 12.71 -7.19
CA LEU A 269 5.35 13.44 -8.08
C LEU A 269 5.51 14.96 -7.91
N VAL A 270 5.45 15.47 -6.67
CA VAL A 270 5.60 16.91 -6.37
C VAL A 270 6.96 17.45 -6.84
N ARG A 271 8.04 16.72 -6.54
CA ARG A 271 9.39 17.10 -6.99
C ARG A 271 9.50 17.20 -8.52
N LYS A 272 8.90 16.24 -9.23
CA LYS A 272 8.89 16.22 -10.70
C LYS A 272 8.05 17.35 -11.29
N LEU A 273 6.87 17.60 -10.73
CA LEU A 273 6.02 18.72 -11.14
C LEU A 273 6.72 20.06 -10.91
N ARG A 274 7.35 20.29 -9.76
CA ARG A 274 8.14 21.48 -9.48
C ARG A 274 9.31 21.64 -10.44
N ARG A 275 10.00 20.56 -10.77
CA ARG A 275 11.08 20.55 -11.78
C ARG A 275 10.59 20.98 -13.15
N GLY A 276 9.36 20.59 -13.52
CA GLY A 276 8.68 21.01 -14.73
C GLY A 276 8.00 22.38 -14.64
N ALA A 277 8.32 23.19 -13.61
CA ALA A 277 7.75 24.51 -13.35
C ALA A 277 6.23 24.53 -13.18
N ALA A 278 5.65 23.48 -12.57
CA ALA A 278 4.23 23.46 -12.21
C ALA A 278 3.89 24.55 -11.19
N THR A 279 2.70 25.12 -11.32
CA THR A 279 2.12 26.00 -10.30
C THR A 279 1.65 25.19 -9.10
N ASP A 280 1.53 25.83 -7.93
CA ASP A 280 1.05 25.17 -6.71
C ASP A 280 -0.36 24.59 -6.90
N ASP A 281 -1.23 25.25 -7.67
CA ASP A 281 -2.57 24.76 -7.98
C ASP A 281 -2.53 23.41 -8.75
N VAL A 282 -1.69 23.32 -9.77
CA VAL A 282 -1.50 22.06 -10.54
C VAL A 282 -0.89 20.96 -9.67
N ILE A 283 0.07 21.31 -8.80
CA ILE A 283 0.65 20.35 -7.86
C ILE A 283 -0.42 19.80 -6.92
N GLN A 284 -1.25 20.67 -6.40
CA GLN A 284 -2.33 20.33 -5.47
C GLN A 284 -3.39 19.45 -6.16
N GLU A 285 -3.79 19.82 -7.38
CA GLU A 285 -4.74 19.04 -8.18
C GLU A 285 -4.17 17.66 -8.51
N ALA A 286 -2.91 17.56 -8.94
CA ALA A 286 -2.25 16.31 -9.23
C ALA A 286 -2.19 15.36 -8.02
N GLN A 287 -1.91 15.90 -6.82
CA GLN A 287 -1.94 15.13 -5.58
C GLN A 287 -3.35 14.63 -5.25
N MET A 288 -4.36 15.49 -5.46
CA MET A 288 -5.76 15.15 -5.19
C MET A 288 -6.27 14.06 -6.14
N VAL A 289 -6.10 14.20 -7.45
CA VAL A 289 -6.56 13.19 -8.40
C VAL A 289 -5.83 11.86 -8.22
N ARG A 290 -4.53 11.90 -7.88
CA ARG A 290 -3.76 10.70 -7.53
C ARG A 290 -4.36 9.98 -6.33
N ALA A 291 -4.65 10.71 -5.25
CA ALA A 291 -5.26 10.13 -4.06
C ALA A 291 -6.60 9.46 -4.39
N HIS A 292 -7.45 10.10 -5.20
CA HIS A 292 -8.74 9.53 -5.63
C HIS A 292 -8.55 8.22 -6.40
N ALA A 293 -7.59 8.14 -7.32
CA ALA A 293 -7.33 6.92 -8.07
C ALA A 293 -6.82 5.78 -7.17
N ASP A 294 -5.91 6.09 -6.23
CA ASP A 294 -5.39 5.12 -5.28
C ASP A 294 -6.51 4.56 -4.38
N ILE A 295 -7.39 5.43 -3.91
CA ILE A 295 -8.56 5.09 -3.09
C ILE A 295 -9.52 4.19 -3.89
N HIS A 296 -9.87 4.59 -5.13
CA HIS A 296 -10.71 3.77 -5.99
C HIS A 296 -10.14 2.37 -6.18
N ARG A 297 -8.84 2.28 -6.51
CA ARG A 297 -8.14 1.00 -6.68
C ARG A 297 -8.22 0.14 -5.42
N MET A 298 -7.91 0.72 -4.26
CA MET A 298 -7.97 0.01 -2.98
C MET A 298 -9.37 -0.52 -2.70
N LYS A 299 -10.41 0.30 -2.92
CA LYS A 299 -11.80 -0.08 -2.75
C LYS A 299 -12.18 -1.26 -3.67
N GLN A 300 -11.82 -1.20 -4.95
CA GLN A 300 -12.11 -2.27 -5.88
C GLN A 300 -11.34 -3.57 -5.53
N GLN A 301 -10.12 -3.46 -5.05
CA GLN A 301 -9.34 -4.61 -4.56
C GLN A 301 -9.99 -5.24 -3.33
N SER A 302 -10.48 -4.44 -2.39
CA SER A 302 -11.11 -4.92 -1.17
C SER A 302 -12.47 -5.57 -1.44
N LEU A 303 -13.22 -5.07 -2.42
CA LEU A 303 -14.48 -5.65 -2.87
C LEU A 303 -14.30 -6.90 -3.75
N GLY A 304 -13.06 -7.29 -4.07
CA GLY A 304 -12.78 -8.41 -4.96
C GLY A 304 -13.19 -8.15 -6.43
N THR A 305 -13.49 -6.90 -6.78
CA THR A 305 -13.89 -6.48 -8.13
C THR A 305 -12.72 -6.05 -8.98
N TRP A 306 -11.53 -5.86 -8.38
CA TRP A 306 -10.30 -5.61 -9.13
C TRP A 306 -9.84 -6.89 -9.84
N PRO A 307 -9.47 -6.83 -11.13
CA PRO A 307 -9.05 -8.02 -11.86
C PRO A 307 -7.87 -8.73 -11.19
N ALA A 308 -7.96 -10.04 -11.12
CA ALA A 308 -6.86 -10.87 -10.63
C ALA A 308 -5.70 -10.95 -11.64
N ASP A 309 -5.98 -10.73 -12.94
CA ASP A 309 -4.97 -10.73 -13.99
C ASP A 309 -4.27 -9.35 -14.06
N PRO A 310 -3.00 -9.25 -13.68
CA PRO A 310 -2.24 -8.01 -13.69
C PRO A 310 -1.92 -7.51 -15.10
N ALA A 311 -2.04 -8.35 -16.13
CA ALA A 311 -1.87 -7.91 -17.51
C ALA A 311 -2.91 -6.86 -17.89
N ILE A 312 -4.07 -6.87 -17.25
CA ILE A 312 -5.14 -5.88 -17.46
C ILE A 312 -4.71 -4.49 -16.94
N GLU A 313 -4.14 -4.42 -15.74
CA GLU A 313 -3.62 -3.17 -15.19
C GLU A 313 -2.40 -2.69 -15.98
N ALA A 314 -1.51 -3.60 -16.37
CA ALA A 314 -0.35 -3.27 -17.17
C ALA A 314 -0.73 -2.72 -18.57
N ASP A 315 -1.78 -3.26 -19.22
CA ASP A 315 -2.29 -2.72 -20.49
C ASP A 315 -2.79 -1.29 -20.33
N LEU A 316 -3.52 -0.99 -19.25
CA LEU A 316 -3.94 0.38 -18.95
C LEU A 316 -2.75 1.30 -18.73
N ASP A 317 -1.79 0.89 -17.92
CA ASP A 317 -0.59 1.68 -17.63
C ASP A 317 0.21 2.02 -18.89
N GLU A 318 0.44 1.05 -19.77
CA GLU A 318 1.13 1.29 -21.05
C GLU A 318 0.38 2.29 -21.95
N ARG A 319 -0.96 2.24 -21.95
CA ARG A 319 -1.78 3.21 -22.68
C ARG A 319 -1.65 4.61 -22.10
N LEU A 320 -1.74 4.75 -20.79
CA LEU A 320 -1.55 6.03 -20.10
C LEU A 320 -0.14 6.59 -20.34
N LEU A 321 0.89 5.74 -20.29
CA LEU A 321 2.27 6.11 -20.61
C LEU A 321 2.41 6.61 -22.05
N LEU A 322 1.76 5.95 -23.01
CA LEU A 322 1.79 6.40 -24.42
C LEU A 322 1.17 7.78 -24.58
N VAL A 323 0.04 8.02 -23.91
CA VAL A 323 -0.62 9.34 -23.91
C VAL A 323 0.30 10.38 -23.27
N ALA A 324 0.81 10.10 -22.07
CA ALA A 324 1.72 10.98 -21.34
C ALA A 324 2.96 11.35 -22.21
N ARG A 325 3.63 10.35 -22.79
CA ARG A 325 4.81 10.58 -23.65
C ARG A 325 4.49 11.42 -24.90
N ARG A 326 3.29 11.26 -25.48
CA ARG A 326 2.85 12.11 -26.62
C ARG A 326 2.61 13.54 -26.17
N THR A 327 1.95 13.72 -25.03
CA THR A 327 1.67 15.04 -24.46
C THR A 327 2.96 15.76 -24.06
N ILE A 328 3.89 15.06 -23.41
CA ILE A 328 5.22 15.59 -23.06
C ILE A 328 5.94 16.10 -24.31
N ARG A 329 6.01 15.30 -25.38
CA ARG A 329 6.67 15.74 -26.65
C ARG A 329 6.01 16.96 -27.27
N ARG A 330 4.69 17.12 -27.12
CA ARG A 330 3.95 18.27 -27.64
C ARG A 330 4.25 19.55 -26.87
N HIS A 331 4.42 19.45 -25.56
CA HIS A 331 4.55 20.58 -24.66
C HIS A 331 5.97 20.79 -24.10
N ALA A 332 6.95 20.07 -24.63
CA ALA A 332 8.34 20.11 -24.15
C ALA A 332 8.99 21.50 -24.21
N ALA A 333 8.54 22.36 -25.15
CA ALA A 333 9.08 23.72 -25.34
C ALA A 333 8.27 24.80 -24.58
N ASP A 334 7.22 24.43 -23.86
CA ASP A 334 6.41 25.40 -23.12
C ASP A 334 7.20 26.00 -21.96
N PRO A 335 6.96 27.27 -21.60
CA PRO A 335 7.62 27.92 -20.46
C PRO A 335 7.34 27.25 -19.12
N ARG A 336 6.19 26.60 -19.00
CA ARG A 336 5.77 25.79 -17.85
C ARG A 336 5.31 24.42 -18.35
N PRO A 337 6.26 23.57 -18.73
CA PRO A 337 5.91 22.31 -19.39
C PRO A 337 5.01 21.41 -18.53
N ALA A 338 5.19 21.38 -17.21
CA ALA A 338 4.35 20.56 -16.35
C ALA A 338 2.88 20.96 -16.35
N ASN A 339 2.56 22.26 -16.34
CA ASN A 339 1.17 22.73 -16.44
C ASN A 339 0.57 22.32 -17.78
N ALA A 340 1.26 22.63 -18.89
CA ALA A 340 0.77 22.34 -20.23
C ALA A 340 0.63 20.82 -20.48
N ILE A 341 1.52 20.00 -19.89
CA ILE A 341 1.44 18.54 -19.97
C ILE A 341 0.24 18.05 -19.14
N PHE A 342 0.04 18.59 -17.92
CA PHE A 342 -1.07 18.23 -17.06
C PHE A 342 -2.41 18.51 -17.74
N ASP A 343 -2.63 19.74 -18.20
CA ASP A 343 -3.85 20.16 -18.90
C ASP A 343 -4.08 19.37 -20.20
N GLY A 344 -3.01 19.15 -20.99
CA GLY A 344 -3.08 18.39 -22.24
C GLY A 344 -3.39 16.91 -22.01
N LEU A 345 -2.88 16.33 -20.94
CA LEU A 345 -3.17 14.95 -20.55
C LEU A 345 -4.61 14.84 -20.07
N GLN A 346 -5.06 15.73 -19.19
CA GLN A 346 -6.43 15.78 -18.70
C GLN A 346 -7.43 15.91 -19.86
N THR A 347 -7.24 16.87 -20.76
CA THR A 347 -8.09 17.07 -21.95
C THR A 347 -8.15 15.80 -22.82
N THR A 348 -7.01 15.11 -22.97
CA THR A 348 -6.96 13.87 -23.75
C THR A 348 -7.78 12.77 -23.07
N LEU A 349 -7.67 12.63 -21.74
CA LEU A 349 -8.38 11.61 -20.98
C LEU A 349 -9.89 11.90 -20.92
N GLU A 350 -10.31 13.16 -20.83
CA GLU A 350 -11.72 13.56 -20.90
C GLU A 350 -12.40 13.11 -22.21
N THR A 351 -11.67 13.17 -23.30
CA THR A 351 -12.21 12.82 -24.62
C THR A 351 -12.07 11.34 -24.98
N SER A 352 -11.19 10.62 -24.33
CA SER A 352 -10.81 9.24 -24.73
C SER A 352 -10.75 8.23 -23.57
N ALA A 353 -11.36 8.52 -22.43
CA ALA A 353 -11.36 7.64 -21.26
C ALA A 353 -11.75 6.19 -21.61
N ALA A 354 -12.84 6.00 -22.33
CA ALA A 354 -13.32 4.67 -22.74
C ALA A 354 -12.35 3.90 -23.66
N THR A 355 -11.50 4.60 -24.39
CA THR A 355 -10.50 3.99 -25.29
C THR A 355 -9.30 3.50 -24.50
N HIS A 356 -8.94 4.18 -23.44
CA HIS A 356 -7.79 3.84 -22.61
C HIS A 356 -8.18 2.82 -21.53
N ASP A 357 -9.26 3.06 -20.80
CA ASP A 357 -9.78 2.14 -19.78
C ASP A 357 -10.76 1.12 -20.39
N ARG A 358 -10.23 0.20 -21.17
CA ARG A 358 -11.02 -0.83 -21.88
C ARG A 358 -11.72 -1.80 -20.90
N TRP A 359 -11.09 -2.09 -19.80
CA TRP A 359 -11.52 -3.05 -18.80
C TRP A 359 -12.21 -2.39 -17.59
N PRO A 360 -12.84 -1.26 -17.74
CA PRO A 360 -13.31 -0.22 -16.83
C PRO A 360 -12.75 -0.29 -15.40
N LEU A 361 -11.41 -0.40 -15.28
CA LEU A 361 -10.72 -0.45 -14.00
C LEU A 361 -10.98 0.80 -13.15
N TYR A 362 -11.01 1.93 -13.81
CA TYR A 362 -11.31 3.23 -13.22
C TYR A 362 -12.66 3.77 -13.71
N VAL A 363 -13.61 2.85 -13.98
CA VAL A 363 -14.99 3.13 -14.42
C VAL A 363 -15.07 4.12 -15.59
N ARG A 364 -13.99 4.22 -16.37
CA ARG A 364 -13.82 5.17 -17.49
C ARG A 364 -13.92 6.63 -17.05
N ASP A 365 -13.63 6.91 -15.80
CA ASP A 365 -13.60 8.26 -15.24
C ASP A 365 -12.26 8.93 -15.55
N SER A 366 -12.29 10.09 -16.20
CA SER A 366 -11.08 10.82 -16.61
C SER A 366 -10.26 11.31 -15.43
N VAL A 367 -10.90 11.67 -14.33
CA VAL A 367 -10.23 12.14 -13.10
C VAL A 367 -9.46 10.99 -12.45
N LEU A 368 -10.06 9.81 -12.36
CA LEU A 368 -9.40 8.63 -11.84
C LEU A 368 -8.26 8.16 -12.75
N LEU A 369 -8.44 8.24 -14.08
CA LEU A 369 -7.37 7.92 -15.03
C LEU A 369 -6.21 8.91 -14.95
N MET A 370 -6.51 10.21 -14.77
CA MET A 370 -5.50 11.23 -14.51
C MET A 370 -4.73 10.95 -13.22
N GLY A 371 -5.44 10.52 -12.18
CA GLY A 371 -4.84 10.11 -10.92
C GLY A 371 -3.91 8.89 -11.08
N ARG A 372 -4.30 7.88 -11.89
CA ARG A 372 -3.41 6.75 -12.22
C ARG A 372 -2.18 7.20 -13.01
N ALA A 373 -2.32 8.12 -13.94
CA ALA A 373 -1.18 8.70 -14.65
C ALA A 373 -0.21 9.41 -13.68
N CYS A 374 -0.72 10.16 -12.71
CA CYS A 374 0.09 10.75 -11.64
C CYS A 374 0.83 9.69 -10.80
N ALA A 375 0.17 8.58 -10.47
CA ALA A 375 0.79 7.45 -9.76
C ALA A 375 1.92 6.81 -10.59
N ILE A 376 1.71 6.58 -11.87
CA ILE A 376 2.72 6.07 -12.82
C ILE A 376 3.95 7.01 -12.89
N SER A 377 3.73 8.33 -12.87
CA SER A 377 4.82 9.30 -12.79
C SER A 377 5.59 9.17 -11.47
N ASP A 378 4.90 8.98 -10.37
CA ASP A 378 5.51 8.80 -9.06
C ASP A 378 6.36 7.52 -8.99
N GLU A 379 5.93 6.46 -9.71
CA GLU A 379 6.68 5.22 -9.97
C GLU A 379 7.91 5.42 -10.89
N CYS A 380 8.27 6.67 -11.22
CA CYS A 380 9.40 7.05 -12.07
C CYS A 380 9.35 6.55 -13.52
N ARG A 381 8.16 6.24 -14.06
CA ARG A 381 7.99 5.78 -15.46
C ARG A 381 7.92 6.92 -16.48
N PHE A 382 7.64 8.17 -16.04
CA PHE A 382 7.80 9.40 -16.83
C PHE A 382 8.00 10.63 -15.95
N ASP A 383 8.40 11.76 -16.55
CA ASP A 383 8.60 13.06 -15.89
C ASP A 383 7.74 14.15 -16.53
N TRP A 384 7.45 15.23 -15.83
CA TRP A 384 6.60 16.36 -16.25
C TRP A 384 7.38 17.49 -16.93
N GLY A 385 8.60 17.24 -17.37
CA GLY A 385 9.45 18.22 -18.05
C GLY A 385 10.54 17.58 -18.90
N THR A 386 11.35 18.40 -19.57
CA THR A 386 12.38 17.97 -20.52
C THR A 386 13.66 17.43 -19.87
N GLY A 387 13.70 17.30 -18.55
CA GLY A 387 14.89 16.88 -17.80
C GLY A 387 15.02 15.38 -17.65
N HIS A 388 15.07 14.61 -18.73
CA HIS A 388 15.52 13.22 -18.66
C HIS A 388 17.05 13.19 -18.74
N GLU A 389 17.70 13.28 -17.59
CA GLU A 389 18.93 12.50 -17.41
C GLU A 389 18.50 11.10 -17.04
N SER A 390 18.61 10.15 -17.97
CA SER A 390 18.59 8.73 -17.64
C SER A 390 19.67 8.49 -16.58
N PRO A 391 19.35 7.80 -15.49
CA PRO A 391 20.43 7.33 -14.62
C PRO A 391 21.33 6.40 -15.44
N ALA A 392 22.61 6.77 -15.51
CA ALA A 392 23.67 5.95 -16.07
C ALA A 392 23.88 4.67 -15.24
#